data_6ecc1c899ded95f9696300f6757b0128
#
_entry.id   6ecc1c899ded95f9696300f6757b0128
#
_cell.length_a   1.000
_cell.length_b   1.000
_cell.length_c   1.000
_cell.angle_alpha   90.00
_cell.angle_beta   90.00
_cell.angle_gamma   90.00
#
_symmetry.space_group_name_H-M   'P 1'
#
loop_
_entity.id
_entity.type
_entity.pdbx_description
1 polymer ?
#
loop_
_entity_poly.entity_id
_entity_poly.type
_entity_poly.pdbx_seq_one_letter_code
_entity_poly.pdbx_strand_id
1 'polypeptide(L)'
;MDAVGSNIRVDARGAEVMRILPRLNDDVNEEWISDKTRFVWDGLKTQRLDTPYVRVNGRLQPATWDEAFAAIAARLKDVDGKRIAAIAGDLACAESMKALKDLYTSLGSPNIDCRQDGAKLDASSRGAYLFNTTIAGIEEADAILLVGTDPRKEAPIVNARILKRAKQGGLKVGVIGPRTDLTYEYEYIGAGPQSLKELGSFGDVLKNASRPMIVVGQGALSRKDGAAVLAEALSLARSIGAISGEWNGFNVLHTAAARVAGLDLGLVPGEGGRDVEGILEGASSGEIDLVHLLGADEIDMNRLGKAFVIYQGTHGDAGAHRADVILPGAAYTEKDATWVNTEGRVQLGRRAVFPPGSAREDWAILRALSGVLGKTLPYDDLAAVRAAMQADAPHFAVTDIVTPASEMPSLPGGALDAAPFETPVRDFFMTNPIARASAVMAECSAGRAAAARIQAAE
;
A
#
# COMPACT_ATOMS: atom_id res chain seq x y z
N MET A 1 6.74 4.38 4.61
CA MET A 1 5.93 5.58 4.39
C MET A 1 5.46 5.67 2.94
N ASP A 2 6.03 4.87 2.07
CA ASP A 2 5.67 4.58 0.69
C ASP A 2 6.06 3.12 0.36
N ALA A 3 5.94 2.69 -0.88
CA ALA A 3 6.22 1.33 -1.31
C ALA A 3 7.67 1.10 -1.81
N VAL A 4 8.55 2.08 -1.72
CA VAL A 4 9.94 1.94 -2.18
C VAL A 4 10.72 0.92 -1.35
N GLY A 5 10.42 0.83 -0.05
CA GLY A 5 11.16 -0.01 0.87
C GLY A 5 12.52 0.57 1.25
N SER A 6 12.62 1.89 1.36
CA SER A 6 13.86 2.56 1.76
C SER A 6 14.43 2.01 3.05
N ASN A 7 15.70 1.68 3.05
CA ASN A 7 16.42 1.18 4.22
C ASN A 7 16.68 2.33 5.19
N ILE A 8 16.32 2.13 6.45
CA ILE A 8 16.41 3.16 7.49
C ILE A 8 17.16 2.67 8.72
N ARG A 9 17.72 3.63 9.45
CA ARG A 9 18.17 3.47 10.83
C ARG A 9 17.26 4.30 11.73
N VAL A 10 16.72 3.67 12.75
CA VAL A 10 15.89 4.31 13.77
C VAL A 10 16.73 4.52 15.01
N ASP A 11 16.95 5.77 15.40
CA ASP A 11 17.64 6.11 16.64
C ASP A 11 16.60 6.35 17.73
N ALA A 12 16.71 5.61 18.83
CA ALA A 12 15.79 5.69 19.95
C ALA A 12 16.51 6.03 21.27
N ARG A 13 15.77 6.65 22.20
CA ARG A 13 16.21 6.91 23.56
C ARG A 13 15.12 6.47 24.53
N GLY A 14 15.38 5.43 25.30
CA GLY A 14 14.35 4.81 26.14
C GLY A 14 13.22 4.24 25.26
N ALA A 15 11.99 4.68 25.50
CA ALA A 15 10.80 4.27 24.76
C ALA A 15 10.48 5.16 23.55
N GLU A 16 11.32 6.14 23.24
CA GLU A 16 11.01 7.13 22.19
C GLU A 16 11.93 7.05 20.98
N VAL A 17 11.34 7.11 19.79
CA VAL A 17 12.07 7.36 18.54
C VAL A 17 12.47 8.83 18.51
N MET A 18 13.77 9.09 18.29
CA MET A 18 14.33 10.44 18.28
C MET A 18 14.60 10.97 16.88
N ARG A 19 14.89 10.09 15.93
CA ARG A 19 15.10 10.43 14.52
C ARG A 19 15.13 9.18 13.65
N ILE A 20 14.94 9.39 12.35
CA ILE A 20 15.06 8.39 11.30
C ILE A 20 16.10 8.88 10.28
N LEU A 21 17.07 8.03 9.97
CA LEU A 21 18.14 8.30 9.02
C LEU A 21 18.16 7.23 7.93
N PRO A 22 18.67 7.54 6.73
CA PRO A 22 18.87 6.52 5.72
C PRO A 22 19.95 5.53 6.16
N ARG A 23 19.79 4.30 5.69
CA ARG A 23 20.84 3.29 5.67
C ARG A 23 21.13 2.99 4.21
N LEU A 24 22.40 2.94 3.85
CA LEU A 24 22.85 2.71 2.48
C LEU A 24 22.28 1.39 1.95
N ASN A 25 21.66 1.46 0.78
CA ASN A 25 21.28 0.33 -0.04
C ASN A 25 21.27 0.79 -1.52
N ASP A 26 22.33 0.43 -2.26
CA ASP A 26 22.53 0.89 -3.64
C ASP A 26 21.42 0.44 -4.59
N ASP A 27 20.81 -0.72 -4.33
CA ASP A 27 19.72 -1.25 -5.14
C ASP A 27 18.39 -0.50 -4.95
N VAL A 28 18.13 0.05 -3.76
CA VAL A 28 16.83 0.61 -3.39
C VAL A 28 16.91 2.13 -3.27
N ASN A 29 17.48 2.64 -2.19
CA ASN A 29 17.41 4.06 -1.83
C ASN A 29 18.76 4.76 -1.86
N GLU A 30 19.85 4.09 -2.22
CA GLU A 30 21.20 4.61 -2.06
C GLU A 30 21.38 5.18 -0.63
N GLU A 31 21.80 6.42 -0.50
CA GLU A 31 21.97 7.12 0.79
C GLU A 31 20.80 8.06 1.14
N TRP A 32 19.68 7.99 0.40
CA TRP A 32 18.55 8.92 0.51
C TRP A 32 17.33 8.28 1.14
N ILE A 33 16.50 9.09 1.77
CA ILE A 33 15.11 8.78 2.14
C ILE A 33 14.24 10.02 1.92
N SER A 34 12.94 9.80 1.70
CA SER A 34 12.00 10.91 1.52
C SER A 34 11.87 11.77 2.79
N ASP A 35 11.52 13.04 2.63
CA ASP A 35 11.28 13.95 3.77
C ASP A 35 10.23 13.41 4.72
N LYS A 36 9.16 12.83 4.19
CA LYS A 36 8.14 12.16 4.98
C LYS A 36 8.74 11.04 5.84
N THR A 37 9.55 10.16 5.26
CA THR A 37 10.21 9.08 6.01
C THR A 37 11.16 9.62 7.09
N ARG A 38 11.86 10.71 6.79
CA ARG A 38 12.85 11.30 7.69
C ARG A 38 12.22 12.02 8.89
N PHE A 39 11.12 12.73 8.69
CA PHE A 39 10.61 13.68 9.68
C PHE A 39 9.30 13.30 10.33
N VAL A 40 8.66 12.20 9.92
CA VAL A 40 7.37 11.74 10.45
C VAL A 40 7.45 11.19 11.88
N TRP A 41 8.65 11.04 12.46
CA TRP A 41 8.87 10.33 13.73
C TRP A 41 8.19 10.98 14.93
N ASP A 42 7.90 12.29 14.91
CA ASP A 42 7.14 12.97 15.96
C ASP A 42 5.68 12.44 16.03
N GLY A 43 5.10 12.03 14.89
CA GLY A 43 3.79 11.39 14.83
C GLY A 43 3.75 10.04 15.55
N LEU A 44 4.87 9.36 15.74
CA LEU A 44 4.94 8.12 16.53
C LEU A 44 4.68 8.32 18.02
N LYS A 45 4.67 9.55 18.51
CA LYS A 45 4.45 9.91 19.93
C LYS A 45 3.05 10.44 20.21
N THR A 46 2.30 10.83 19.19
CA THR A 46 1.02 11.52 19.31
C THR A 46 -0.14 10.67 18.85
N GLN A 47 -1.32 10.90 19.42
CA GLN A 47 -2.56 10.20 19.06
C GLN A 47 -2.47 8.66 19.08
N ARG A 48 -1.59 8.10 19.91
CA ARG A 48 -1.35 6.67 20.00
C ARG A 48 -2.49 5.95 20.69
N LEU A 49 -2.89 4.84 20.09
CA LEU A 49 -3.75 3.86 20.74
C LEU A 49 -2.90 2.94 21.60
N ASP A 50 -3.17 2.94 22.91
CA ASP A 50 -2.41 2.20 23.91
C ASP A 50 -3.26 1.24 24.75
N THR A 51 -4.57 1.31 24.59
CA THR A 51 -5.58 0.55 25.35
C THR A 51 -6.70 0.15 24.39
N PRO A 52 -7.32 -1.04 24.53
CA PRO A 52 -8.53 -1.39 23.79
C PRO A 52 -9.71 -0.48 24.18
N TYR A 53 -10.61 -0.26 23.24
CA TYR A 53 -11.86 0.49 23.48
C TYR A 53 -13.06 -0.29 22.93
N VAL A 54 -14.19 -0.16 23.61
CA VAL A 54 -15.49 -0.68 23.17
C VAL A 54 -16.49 0.47 23.15
N ARG A 55 -17.33 0.54 22.12
CA ARG A 55 -18.39 1.57 22.01
C ARG A 55 -19.61 1.14 22.81
N VAL A 56 -19.90 1.90 23.87
CA VAL A 56 -21.06 1.70 24.74
C VAL A 56 -21.93 2.96 24.69
N ASN A 57 -23.21 2.82 24.36
CA ASN A 57 -24.15 3.94 24.22
C ASN A 57 -23.61 5.09 23.33
N GLY A 58 -23.00 4.73 22.20
CA GLY A 58 -22.47 5.68 21.22
C GLY A 58 -21.11 6.30 21.55
N ARG A 59 -20.50 5.97 22.71
CA ARG A 59 -19.20 6.51 23.15
C ARG A 59 -18.17 5.41 23.31
N LEU A 60 -16.96 5.63 22.80
CA LEU A 60 -15.82 4.76 23.05
C LEU A 60 -15.40 4.84 24.51
N GLN A 61 -15.27 3.71 25.16
CA GLN A 61 -14.81 3.58 26.54
C GLN A 61 -13.61 2.66 26.60
N PRO A 62 -12.60 2.97 27.44
CA PRO A 62 -11.48 2.05 27.67
C PRO A 62 -12.00 0.69 28.13
N ALA A 63 -11.38 -0.37 27.64
CA ALA A 63 -11.73 -1.75 27.94
C ALA A 63 -10.47 -2.61 28.13
N THR A 64 -10.64 -3.76 28.73
CA THR A 64 -9.63 -4.81 28.74
C THR A 64 -9.63 -5.57 27.40
N TRP A 65 -8.56 -6.34 27.14
CA TRP A 65 -8.52 -7.23 25.98
C TRP A 65 -9.67 -8.25 25.97
N ASP A 66 -9.99 -8.81 27.13
CA ASP A 66 -11.08 -9.78 27.27
C ASP A 66 -12.46 -9.18 26.95
N GLU A 67 -12.74 -7.96 27.42
CA GLU A 67 -13.97 -7.22 27.12
C GLU A 67 -14.06 -6.88 25.64
N ALA A 68 -12.98 -6.42 25.01
CA ALA A 68 -12.94 -6.13 23.60
C ALA A 68 -13.16 -7.38 22.74
N PHE A 69 -12.49 -8.50 23.06
CA PHE A 69 -12.68 -9.76 22.35
C PHE A 69 -14.06 -10.36 22.59
N ALA A 70 -14.61 -10.25 23.79
CA ALA A 70 -15.98 -10.67 24.08
C ALA A 70 -17.01 -9.90 23.27
N ALA A 71 -16.83 -8.58 23.11
CA ALA A 71 -17.72 -7.74 22.29
C ALA A 71 -17.68 -8.17 20.80
N ILE A 72 -16.49 -8.48 20.26
CA ILE A 72 -16.32 -8.99 18.90
C ILE A 72 -16.98 -10.37 18.77
N ALA A 73 -16.70 -11.30 19.70
CA ALA A 73 -17.25 -12.64 19.67
C ALA A 73 -18.78 -12.64 19.74
N ALA A 74 -19.36 -11.79 20.60
CA ALA A 74 -20.79 -11.62 20.69
C ALA A 74 -21.42 -11.13 19.36
N ARG A 75 -20.72 -10.22 18.66
CA ARG A 75 -21.20 -9.70 17.37
C ARG A 75 -21.07 -10.70 16.24
N LEU A 76 -20.04 -11.55 16.25
CA LEU A 76 -19.82 -12.59 15.23
C LEU A 76 -20.65 -13.85 15.45
N LYS A 77 -21.28 -13.99 16.61
CA LYS A 77 -22.12 -15.15 16.90
C LYS A 77 -23.23 -15.25 15.86
N ASP A 78 -23.32 -16.41 15.22
CA ASP A 78 -24.35 -16.73 14.22
C ASP A 78 -24.36 -15.84 12.95
N VAL A 79 -23.28 -15.07 12.70
CA VAL A 79 -23.15 -14.27 11.47
C VAL A 79 -22.55 -15.14 10.36
N ASP A 80 -23.19 -15.14 9.18
CA ASP A 80 -22.65 -15.79 7.98
C ASP A 80 -21.32 -15.15 7.56
N GLY A 81 -20.32 -15.96 7.25
CA GLY A 81 -19.02 -15.49 6.77
C GLY A 81 -19.10 -14.57 5.55
N LYS A 82 -20.10 -14.74 4.69
CA LYS A 82 -20.34 -13.85 3.53
C LYS A 82 -20.77 -12.43 3.91
N ARG A 83 -21.20 -12.22 5.15
CA ARG A 83 -21.63 -10.92 5.69
C ARG A 83 -20.56 -10.22 6.53
N ILE A 84 -19.35 -10.79 6.59
CA ILE A 84 -18.21 -10.19 7.25
C ILE A 84 -17.10 -9.87 6.25
N ALA A 85 -16.31 -8.85 6.51
CA ALA A 85 -15.23 -8.43 5.64
C ALA A 85 -13.99 -7.96 6.43
N ALA A 86 -12.83 -7.98 5.78
CA ALA A 86 -11.60 -7.41 6.34
C ALA A 86 -10.81 -6.63 5.28
N ILE A 87 -10.29 -5.46 5.67
CA ILE A 87 -9.48 -4.61 4.80
C ILE A 87 -8.15 -4.32 5.50
N ALA A 88 -7.03 -4.60 4.83
CA ALA A 88 -5.71 -4.21 5.29
C ALA A 88 -5.31 -2.85 4.71
N GLY A 89 -4.83 -1.96 5.58
CA GLY A 89 -4.34 -0.64 5.22
C GLY A 89 -2.88 -0.62 4.78
N ASP A 90 -2.41 0.55 4.36
CA ASP A 90 -1.14 0.76 3.65
C ASP A 90 0.11 0.45 4.48
N LEU A 91 0.00 0.43 5.81
CA LEU A 91 1.14 0.20 6.73
C LEU A 91 1.08 -1.16 7.44
N ALA A 92 0.21 -2.08 7.01
CA ALA A 92 0.17 -3.43 7.55
C ALA A 92 1.40 -4.24 7.11
N CYS A 93 2.02 -5.00 8.01
CA CYS A 93 3.12 -5.90 7.67
C CYS A 93 2.61 -7.27 7.19
N ALA A 94 3.49 -8.04 6.56
CA ALA A 94 3.12 -9.32 5.97
C ALA A 94 2.57 -10.32 6.99
N GLU A 95 3.17 -10.41 8.18
CA GLU A 95 2.72 -11.29 9.26
C GLU A 95 1.29 -10.95 9.72
N SER A 96 0.98 -9.66 9.83
CA SER A 96 -0.35 -9.19 10.23
C SER A 96 -1.39 -9.49 9.17
N MET A 97 -1.05 -9.30 7.89
CA MET A 97 -1.92 -9.63 6.76
C MET A 97 -2.15 -11.13 6.62
N LYS A 98 -1.11 -11.95 6.85
CA LYS A 98 -1.26 -13.42 6.89
C LYS A 98 -2.25 -13.84 7.96
N ALA A 99 -2.09 -13.33 9.18
CA ALA A 99 -2.99 -13.66 10.28
C ALA A 99 -4.43 -13.19 10.03
N LEU A 100 -4.61 -12.01 9.44
CA LEU A 100 -5.93 -11.49 9.06
C LEU A 100 -6.59 -12.39 8.02
N LYS A 101 -5.87 -12.73 6.94
CA LYS A 101 -6.36 -13.63 5.89
C LYS A 101 -6.79 -14.97 6.46
N ASP A 102 -5.92 -15.61 7.24
CA ASP A 102 -6.18 -16.94 7.80
C ASP A 102 -7.41 -16.92 8.72
N LEU A 103 -7.52 -15.90 9.59
CA LEU A 103 -8.67 -15.75 10.47
C LEU A 103 -9.97 -15.61 9.67
N TYR A 104 -10.04 -14.66 8.74
CA TYR A 104 -11.27 -14.38 8.01
C TYR A 104 -11.65 -15.52 7.04
N THR A 105 -10.66 -16.16 6.43
CA THR A 105 -10.88 -17.40 5.66
C THR A 105 -11.47 -18.53 6.55
N SER A 106 -10.95 -18.69 7.78
CA SER A 106 -11.46 -19.69 8.72
C SER A 106 -12.88 -19.39 9.20
N LEU A 107 -13.29 -18.11 9.18
CA LEU A 107 -14.66 -17.66 9.45
C LEU A 107 -15.58 -17.77 8.23
N GLY A 108 -15.06 -18.21 7.08
CA GLY A 108 -15.82 -18.39 5.83
C GLY A 108 -16.05 -17.08 5.06
N SER A 109 -15.27 -16.03 5.33
CA SER A 109 -15.39 -14.77 4.59
C SER A 109 -14.62 -14.82 3.29
N PRO A 110 -15.26 -14.55 2.14
CA PRO A 110 -14.58 -14.31 0.88
C PRO A 110 -14.20 -12.82 0.68
N ASN A 111 -14.65 -11.92 1.58
CA ASN A 111 -14.56 -10.47 1.44
C ASN A 111 -13.34 -9.93 2.19
N ILE A 112 -12.15 -10.17 1.65
CA ILE A 112 -10.88 -9.70 2.20
C ILE A 112 -10.10 -8.96 1.12
N ASP A 113 -9.49 -7.81 1.45
CA ASP A 113 -8.70 -7.06 0.46
C ASP A 113 -7.59 -6.22 1.10
N CYS A 114 -6.44 -6.13 0.41
CA CYS A 114 -5.33 -5.24 0.76
C CYS A 114 -5.27 -3.97 -0.10
N ARG A 115 -6.23 -3.76 -1.00
CA ARG A 115 -6.25 -2.64 -1.94
C ARG A 115 -7.23 -1.57 -1.48
N GLN A 116 -6.97 -0.95 -0.31
CA GLN A 116 -7.89 0.04 0.27
C GLN A 116 -8.17 1.25 -0.63
N ASP A 117 -7.30 1.56 -1.60
CA ASP A 117 -7.48 2.56 -2.65
C ASP A 117 -8.35 2.09 -3.82
N GLY A 118 -8.81 0.84 -3.81
CA GLY A 118 -9.65 0.24 -4.85
C GLY A 118 -8.90 -0.12 -6.14
N ALA A 119 -7.56 -0.15 -6.13
CA ALA A 119 -6.76 -0.45 -7.31
C ALA A 119 -7.12 -1.79 -7.95
N LYS A 120 -7.34 -1.79 -9.27
CA LYS A 120 -7.75 -2.95 -10.06
C LYS A 120 -6.51 -3.71 -10.58
N LEU A 121 -5.80 -4.34 -9.65
CA LEU A 121 -4.61 -5.13 -9.90
C LEU A 121 -4.97 -6.59 -10.12
N ASP A 122 -4.27 -7.25 -11.04
CA ASP A 122 -4.33 -8.69 -11.21
C ASP A 122 -3.34 -9.36 -10.25
N ALA A 123 -3.86 -10.13 -9.30
CA ALA A 123 -3.05 -10.85 -8.31
C ALA A 123 -2.67 -12.27 -8.77
N SER A 124 -3.06 -12.71 -9.96
CA SER A 124 -2.80 -14.06 -10.47
C SER A 124 -1.33 -14.29 -10.82
N SER A 125 -0.59 -13.22 -11.14
CA SER A 125 0.83 -13.27 -11.49
C SER A 125 1.59 -12.07 -10.95
N ARG A 126 2.73 -12.32 -10.30
CA ARG A 126 3.60 -11.27 -9.77
C ARG A 126 4.05 -10.27 -10.85
N GLY A 127 4.26 -10.72 -12.08
CA GLY A 127 4.63 -9.85 -13.20
C GLY A 127 3.62 -8.74 -13.49
N ALA A 128 2.34 -8.93 -13.13
CA ALA A 128 1.29 -7.95 -13.36
C ALA A 128 1.30 -6.79 -12.36
N TYR A 129 1.98 -6.94 -11.20
CA TYR A 129 1.94 -5.93 -10.13
C TYR A 129 3.30 -5.53 -9.56
N LEU A 130 4.41 -6.09 -10.05
CA LEU A 130 5.75 -5.69 -9.60
C LEU A 130 6.33 -4.53 -10.42
N PHE A 131 7.29 -3.85 -9.84
CA PHE A 131 8.23 -2.99 -10.54
C PHE A 131 9.34 -3.89 -11.09
N ASN A 132 9.06 -4.54 -12.23
CA ASN A 132 9.83 -5.68 -12.75
C ASN A 132 11.27 -5.34 -13.16
N THR A 133 11.53 -4.09 -13.57
CA THR A 133 12.88 -3.63 -13.95
C THR A 133 13.84 -3.58 -12.77
N THR A 134 13.32 -3.64 -11.55
CA THR A 134 13.95 -3.19 -10.30
C THR A 134 14.16 -1.67 -10.23
N ILE A 135 14.33 -1.15 -9.01
CA ILE A 135 14.58 0.28 -8.81
C ILE A 135 15.95 0.67 -9.38
N ALA A 136 16.96 -0.19 -9.20
CA ALA A 136 18.29 0.01 -9.77
C ALA A 136 18.26 -0.02 -11.31
N GLY A 137 17.44 -0.87 -11.92
CA GLY A 137 17.29 -0.99 -13.36
C GLY A 137 16.79 0.26 -14.07
N ILE A 138 16.21 1.24 -13.35
CA ILE A 138 15.88 2.56 -13.89
C ILE A 138 17.11 3.22 -14.54
N GLU A 139 18.31 2.98 -13.99
CA GLU A 139 19.54 3.59 -14.49
C GLU A 139 19.99 3.04 -15.85
N GLU A 140 19.40 1.93 -16.28
CA GLU A 140 19.69 1.32 -17.57
C GLU A 140 18.70 1.72 -18.67
N ALA A 141 17.56 2.32 -18.29
CA ALA A 141 16.54 2.73 -19.23
C ALA A 141 16.99 3.87 -20.14
N ASP A 142 16.59 3.86 -21.41
CA ASP A 142 16.80 4.94 -22.38
C ASP A 142 15.50 5.63 -22.82
N ALA A 143 14.32 5.02 -22.55
CA ALA A 143 13.02 5.66 -22.66
C ALA A 143 12.10 5.20 -21.53
N ILE A 144 11.36 6.14 -20.90
CA ILE A 144 10.40 5.86 -19.82
C ILE A 144 9.06 6.51 -20.17
N LEU A 145 7.97 5.73 -20.14
CA LEU A 145 6.60 6.23 -20.19
C LEU A 145 5.95 6.13 -18.81
N LEU A 146 5.60 7.26 -18.21
CA LEU A 146 4.87 7.34 -16.95
C LEU A 146 3.37 7.41 -17.23
N VAL A 147 2.58 6.51 -16.67
CA VAL A 147 1.15 6.37 -16.92
C VAL A 147 0.37 6.50 -15.61
N GLY A 148 -0.38 7.60 -15.46
CA GLY A 148 -1.20 7.84 -14.26
C GLY A 148 -0.41 7.83 -12.96
N THR A 149 0.82 8.36 -12.99
CA THR A 149 1.70 8.45 -11.81
C THR A 149 2.42 9.78 -11.73
N ASP A 150 2.59 10.25 -10.50
CA ASP A 150 3.49 11.35 -10.12
C ASP A 150 4.55 10.76 -9.15
N PRO A 151 5.64 10.18 -9.67
CA PRO A 151 6.62 9.51 -8.82
C PRO A 151 7.29 10.47 -7.82
N ARG A 152 7.28 11.79 -8.06
CA ARG A 152 7.78 12.77 -7.09
C ARG A 152 6.98 12.76 -5.78
N LYS A 153 5.67 12.47 -5.83
CA LYS A 153 4.79 12.38 -4.67
C LYS A 153 4.56 10.95 -4.21
N GLU A 154 4.45 10.00 -5.12
CA GLU A 154 4.13 8.61 -4.83
C GLU A 154 5.34 7.84 -4.31
N ALA A 155 6.52 8.08 -4.91
CA ALA A 155 7.76 7.37 -4.63
C ALA A 155 8.98 8.29 -4.88
N PRO A 156 9.28 9.26 -3.99
CA PRO A 156 10.32 10.28 -4.23
C PRO A 156 11.70 9.70 -4.55
N ILE A 157 12.05 8.55 -4.01
CA ILE A 157 13.32 7.88 -4.28
C ILE A 157 13.36 7.32 -5.71
N VAL A 158 12.25 6.78 -6.22
CA VAL A 158 12.13 6.39 -7.63
C VAL A 158 12.26 7.62 -8.53
N ASN A 159 11.62 8.74 -8.18
CA ASN A 159 11.78 9.99 -8.92
C ASN A 159 13.22 10.50 -8.92
N ALA A 160 13.90 10.41 -7.77
CA ALA A 160 15.32 10.78 -7.66
C ALA A 160 16.22 9.89 -8.54
N ARG A 161 15.91 8.60 -8.65
CA ARG A 161 16.60 7.65 -9.52
C ARG A 161 16.39 7.98 -11.00
N ILE A 162 15.17 8.32 -11.41
CA ILE A 162 14.88 8.80 -12.78
C ILE A 162 15.63 10.11 -13.05
N LEU A 163 15.63 11.07 -12.11
CA LEU A 163 16.40 12.33 -12.24
C LEU A 163 17.89 12.05 -12.40
N LYS A 164 18.47 11.15 -11.61
CA LYS A 164 19.88 10.74 -11.72
C LYS A 164 20.17 10.22 -13.12
N ARG A 165 19.33 9.32 -13.65
CA ARG A 165 19.45 8.76 -15.00
C ARG A 165 19.29 9.85 -16.08
N ALA A 166 18.33 10.76 -15.92
CA ALA A 166 18.12 11.87 -16.87
C ALA A 166 19.33 12.80 -16.96
N LYS A 167 20.02 13.08 -15.84
CA LYS A 167 21.23 13.91 -15.80
C LYS A 167 22.44 13.28 -16.52
N GLN A 168 22.45 11.98 -16.71
CA GLN A 168 23.48 11.28 -17.50
C GLN A 168 23.30 11.52 -19.01
N GLY A 169 22.15 12.03 -19.43
CA GLY A 169 21.78 12.27 -20.82
C GLY A 169 21.25 11.02 -21.54
N GLY A 170 20.64 11.25 -22.69
CA GLY A 170 20.10 10.18 -23.55
C GLY A 170 18.75 9.59 -23.10
N LEU A 171 18.29 9.83 -21.88
CA LEU A 171 16.96 9.39 -21.43
C LEU A 171 15.86 10.26 -22.05
N LYS A 172 14.81 9.62 -22.56
CA LYS A 172 13.55 10.27 -22.96
C LYS A 172 12.44 9.87 -22.01
N VAL A 173 11.70 10.87 -21.50
CA VAL A 173 10.56 10.60 -20.60
C VAL A 173 9.27 11.12 -21.22
N GLY A 174 8.23 10.30 -21.26
CA GLY A 174 6.88 10.66 -21.67
C GLY A 174 5.91 10.56 -20.48
N VAL A 175 4.88 11.40 -20.45
CA VAL A 175 3.86 11.40 -19.39
C VAL A 175 2.47 11.35 -19.98
N ILE A 176 1.69 10.38 -19.51
CA ILE A 176 0.23 10.31 -19.67
C ILE A 176 -0.38 10.48 -18.27
N GLY A 177 -0.98 11.63 -18.00
CA GLY A 177 -1.56 11.94 -16.70
C GLY A 177 -1.64 13.44 -16.41
N PRO A 178 -1.79 13.85 -15.15
CA PRO A 178 -1.72 15.26 -14.77
C PRO A 178 -0.36 15.86 -15.11
N ARG A 179 -0.33 17.11 -15.57
CA ARG A 179 0.92 17.87 -15.69
C ARG A 179 1.48 18.13 -14.29
N THR A 180 2.72 17.79 -14.06
CA THR A 180 3.39 17.92 -12.77
C THR A 180 4.85 18.30 -12.95
N ASP A 181 5.45 18.96 -11.96
CA ASP A 181 6.89 19.21 -11.90
C ASP A 181 7.60 17.95 -11.38
N LEU A 182 8.24 17.20 -12.29
CA LEU A 182 9.01 15.99 -11.98
C LEU A 182 10.48 16.27 -11.70
N THR A 183 10.93 17.55 -11.83
CA THR A 183 12.33 17.97 -11.70
C THR A 183 13.26 17.57 -12.86
N TYR A 184 12.71 16.96 -13.91
CA TYR A 184 13.38 16.66 -15.18
C TYR A 184 12.41 16.90 -16.35
N GLU A 185 12.97 17.07 -17.53
CA GLU A 185 12.18 17.31 -18.75
C GLU A 185 11.42 16.04 -19.17
N TYR A 186 10.21 16.23 -19.67
CA TYR A 186 9.39 15.17 -20.25
C TYR A 186 8.51 15.67 -21.38
N GLU A 187 8.15 14.78 -22.29
CA GLU A 187 7.12 15.02 -23.32
C GLU A 187 5.74 14.70 -22.71
N TYR A 188 4.83 15.68 -22.77
CA TYR A 188 3.46 15.46 -22.33
C TYR A 188 2.64 14.87 -23.48
N ILE A 189 2.16 13.63 -23.31
CA ILE A 189 1.47 12.88 -24.35
C ILE A 189 -0.04 13.08 -24.25
N GLY A 190 -0.60 13.06 -23.04
CA GLY A 190 -2.02 13.28 -22.85
C GLY A 190 -2.49 13.07 -21.41
N ALA A 191 -3.79 13.30 -21.17
CA ALA A 191 -4.33 13.34 -19.81
C ALA A 191 -4.87 11.99 -19.31
N GLY A 192 -5.22 11.07 -20.18
CA GLY A 192 -5.99 9.88 -19.78
C GLY A 192 -5.73 8.64 -20.62
N PRO A 193 -6.51 7.56 -20.42
CA PRO A 193 -6.24 6.23 -20.96
C PRO A 193 -6.19 6.16 -22.50
N GLN A 194 -6.90 7.01 -23.19
CA GLN A 194 -6.93 7.01 -24.66
C GLN A 194 -5.54 7.28 -25.25
N SER A 195 -4.72 8.06 -24.54
CA SER A 195 -3.35 8.38 -24.96
C SER A 195 -2.42 7.17 -25.00
N LEU A 196 -2.76 6.06 -24.37
CA LEU A 196 -2.02 4.80 -24.52
C LEU A 196 -2.06 4.24 -25.94
N LYS A 197 -3.11 4.58 -26.71
CA LYS A 197 -3.28 4.18 -28.12
C LYS A 197 -2.73 5.21 -29.10
N GLU A 198 -2.50 6.45 -28.65
CA GLU A 198 -2.13 7.59 -29.49
C GLU A 198 -0.90 8.31 -28.91
N LEU A 199 0.25 7.65 -28.94
CA LEU A 199 1.50 8.15 -28.34
C LEU A 199 2.21 9.23 -29.20
N GLY A 200 1.70 9.53 -30.41
CA GLY A 200 2.36 10.45 -31.33
C GLY A 200 3.81 10.06 -31.62
N SER A 201 4.70 11.06 -31.68
CA SER A 201 6.15 10.86 -31.89
C SER A 201 6.83 10.03 -30.78
N PHE A 202 6.29 10.04 -29.58
CA PHE A 202 6.85 9.27 -28.46
C PHE A 202 6.72 7.75 -28.65
N GLY A 203 5.74 7.30 -29.43
CA GLY A 203 5.61 5.91 -29.82
C GLY A 203 6.82 5.38 -30.58
N ASP A 204 7.40 6.19 -31.46
CA ASP A 204 8.63 5.82 -32.18
C ASP A 204 9.87 5.87 -31.26
N VAL A 205 9.90 6.82 -30.30
CA VAL A 205 10.96 6.85 -29.26
C VAL A 205 10.98 5.54 -28.48
N LEU A 206 9.82 5.08 -28.02
CA LEU A 206 9.72 3.82 -27.27
C LEU A 206 10.12 2.59 -28.10
N LYS A 207 9.68 2.50 -29.37
CA LYS A 207 10.01 1.38 -30.26
C LYS A 207 11.48 1.31 -30.63
N ASN A 208 12.16 2.45 -30.71
CA ASN A 208 13.58 2.53 -31.05
C ASN A 208 14.49 2.47 -29.81
N ALA A 209 13.93 2.51 -28.62
CA ALA A 209 14.68 2.38 -27.37
C ALA A 209 15.25 0.96 -27.20
N SER A 210 16.45 0.86 -26.68
CA SER A 210 17.08 -0.42 -26.38
C SER A 210 16.53 -1.05 -25.10
N ARG A 211 16.14 -0.19 -24.14
CA ARG A 211 15.59 -0.57 -22.82
C ARG A 211 14.41 0.32 -22.45
N PRO A 212 13.28 0.20 -23.19
CA PRO A 212 12.09 0.98 -22.90
C PRO A 212 11.42 0.52 -21.60
N MET A 213 10.87 1.47 -20.83
CA MET A 213 10.11 1.24 -19.61
C MET A 213 8.71 1.85 -19.73
N ILE A 214 7.71 1.15 -19.20
CA ILE A 214 6.39 1.69 -18.88
C ILE A 214 6.20 1.57 -17.37
N VAL A 215 5.83 2.67 -16.73
CA VAL A 215 5.53 2.73 -15.29
C VAL A 215 4.08 3.11 -15.09
N VAL A 216 3.26 2.17 -14.63
CA VAL A 216 1.83 2.37 -14.36
C VAL A 216 1.62 2.65 -12.88
N GLY A 217 1.06 3.81 -12.55
CA GLY A 217 0.80 4.20 -11.16
C GLY A 217 -0.64 4.03 -10.71
N GLN A 218 -0.88 4.33 -9.44
CA GLN A 218 -2.18 4.10 -8.83
C GLN A 218 -3.26 5.06 -9.37
N GLY A 219 -2.91 6.22 -9.90
CA GLY A 219 -3.85 7.11 -10.59
C GLY A 219 -4.47 6.51 -11.86
N ALA A 220 -3.79 5.53 -12.46
CA ALA A 220 -4.32 4.74 -13.57
C ALA A 220 -5.11 3.52 -13.10
N LEU A 221 -4.78 2.95 -11.93
CA LEU A 221 -5.28 1.67 -11.47
C LEU A 221 -6.45 1.75 -10.48
N SER A 222 -6.53 2.81 -9.67
CA SER A 222 -7.62 3.04 -8.69
C SER A 222 -8.89 3.62 -9.34
N ARG A 223 -9.16 3.26 -10.58
CA ARG A 223 -10.30 3.67 -11.40
C ARG A 223 -11.21 2.47 -11.67
N LYS A 224 -12.45 2.74 -12.08
CA LYS A 224 -13.38 1.66 -12.47
C LYS A 224 -12.86 0.85 -13.66
N ASP A 225 -12.20 1.50 -14.60
CA ASP A 225 -11.58 0.90 -15.79
C ASP A 225 -10.10 0.50 -15.57
N GLY A 226 -9.59 0.57 -14.35
CA GLY A 226 -8.17 0.33 -14.01
C GLY A 226 -7.62 -1.00 -14.53
N ALA A 227 -8.43 -2.08 -14.52
CA ALA A 227 -8.04 -3.37 -15.07
C ALA A 227 -7.84 -3.31 -16.61
N ALA A 228 -8.70 -2.57 -17.31
CA ALA A 228 -8.57 -2.36 -18.75
C ALA A 228 -7.34 -1.49 -19.09
N VAL A 229 -7.05 -0.49 -18.24
CA VAL A 229 -5.84 0.35 -18.38
C VAL A 229 -4.58 -0.48 -18.17
N LEU A 230 -4.56 -1.35 -17.16
CA LEU A 230 -3.44 -2.27 -16.90
C LEU A 230 -3.19 -3.20 -18.10
N ALA A 231 -4.26 -3.78 -18.64
CA ALA A 231 -4.20 -4.65 -19.81
C ALA A 231 -3.68 -3.92 -21.06
N GLU A 232 -4.14 -2.69 -21.31
CA GLU A 232 -3.67 -1.86 -22.43
C GLU A 232 -2.21 -1.48 -22.28
N ALA A 233 -1.77 -1.09 -21.07
CA ALA A 233 -0.38 -0.76 -20.79
C ALA A 233 0.54 -1.99 -20.97
N LEU A 234 0.10 -3.18 -20.55
CA LEU A 234 0.85 -4.43 -20.75
C LEU A 234 0.90 -4.79 -22.26
N SER A 235 -0.19 -4.62 -22.99
CA SER A 235 -0.23 -4.81 -24.44
C SER A 235 0.74 -3.86 -25.16
N LEU A 236 0.76 -2.60 -24.76
CA LEU A 236 1.72 -1.62 -25.27
C LEU A 236 3.16 -2.04 -24.96
N ALA A 237 3.46 -2.46 -23.72
CA ALA A 237 4.79 -2.92 -23.32
C ALA A 237 5.31 -4.07 -24.22
N ARG A 238 4.43 -5.01 -24.56
CA ARG A 238 4.76 -6.10 -25.50
C ARG A 238 4.99 -5.58 -26.92
N SER A 239 4.16 -4.67 -27.40
CA SER A 239 4.22 -4.17 -28.77
C SER A 239 5.47 -3.33 -29.08
N ILE A 240 6.04 -2.68 -28.05
CA ILE A 240 7.27 -1.87 -28.16
C ILE A 240 8.53 -2.67 -27.80
N GLY A 241 8.40 -3.96 -27.49
CA GLY A 241 9.56 -4.80 -27.08
C GLY A 241 10.10 -4.50 -25.67
N ALA A 242 9.31 -3.85 -24.80
CA ALA A 242 9.71 -3.58 -23.41
C ALA A 242 9.83 -4.85 -22.57
N ILE A 243 9.29 -5.98 -23.04
CA ILE A 243 9.40 -7.29 -22.41
C ILE A 243 10.10 -8.20 -23.39
N SER A 244 11.43 -8.37 -23.25
CA SER A 244 12.23 -9.18 -24.15
C SER A 244 13.53 -9.66 -23.48
N GLY A 245 13.86 -10.96 -23.64
CA GLY A 245 15.07 -11.52 -23.07
C GLY A 245 15.16 -11.35 -21.56
N GLU A 246 16.22 -10.73 -21.07
CA GLU A 246 16.45 -10.43 -19.65
C GLU A 246 15.83 -9.11 -19.20
N TRP A 247 15.29 -8.29 -20.13
CA TRP A 247 14.69 -7.01 -19.82
C TRP A 247 13.17 -7.11 -19.69
N ASN A 248 12.65 -6.75 -18.52
CA ASN A 248 11.23 -6.58 -18.30
C ASN A 248 10.93 -5.12 -17.91
N GLY A 249 10.64 -4.30 -18.90
CA GLY A 249 10.35 -2.88 -18.76
C GLY A 249 8.91 -2.56 -18.37
N PHE A 250 8.05 -3.54 -18.07
CA PHE A 250 6.71 -3.30 -17.55
C PHE A 250 6.74 -3.20 -16.04
N ASN A 251 6.29 -2.06 -15.49
CA ASN A 251 6.41 -1.75 -14.07
C ASN A 251 5.10 -1.21 -13.51
N VAL A 252 4.74 -1.66 -12.30
CA VAL A 252 3.67 -1.08 -11.51
C VAL A 252 4.28 -0.38 -10.30
N LEU A 253 3.98 0.91 -10.13
CA LEU A 253 4.42 1.71 -9.01
C LEU A 253 3.34 1.76 -7.94
N HIS A 254 3.65 1.23 -6.76
CA HIS A 254 2.75 1.26 -5.60
C HIS A 254 3.03 2.46 -4.69
N THR A 255 2.00 2.86 -3.95
CA THR A 255 2.07 3.90 -2.91
C THR A 255 2.10 3.30 -1.51
N ALA A 256 1.53 2.10 -1.31
CA ALA A 256 1.35 1.44 -0.03
C ALA A 256 2.46 0.42 0.26
N ALA A 257 3.09 0.52 1.42
CA ALA A 257 4.13 -0.42 1.87
C ALA A 257 3.61 -1.86 2.05
N ALA A 258 2.32 -2.02 2.34
CA ALA A 258 1.65 -3.30 2.53
C ALA A 258 1.31 -4.02 1.21
N ARG A 259 1.19 -3.29 0.09
CA ARG A 259 0.50 -3.75 -1.11
C ARG A 259 1.08 -5.04 -1.69
N VAL A 260 2.37 -5.07 -1.97
CA VAL A 260 2.98 -6.23 -2.63
C VAL A 260 2.92 -7.46 -1.75
N ALA A 261 3.22 -7.33 -0.44
CA ALA A 261 3.08 -8.44 0.49
C ALA A 261 1.64 -8.96 0.59
N GLY A 262 0.64 -8.06 0.57
CA GLY A 262 -0.77 -8.45 0.57
C GLY A 262 -1.17 -9.23 -0.67
N LEU A 263 -0.72 -8.80 -1.86
CA LEU A 263 -0.94 -9.50 -3.13
C LEU A 263 -0.22 -10.86 -3.15
N ASP A 264 1.04 -10.89 -2.73
CA ASP A 264 1.85 -12.12 -2.63
C ASP A 264 1.20 -13.18 -1.70
N LEU A 265 0.57 -12.73 -0.61
CA LEU A 265 -0.15 -13.59 0.31
C LEU A 265 -1.58 -13.92 -0.14
N GLY A 266 -2.04 -13.35 -1.26
CA GLY A 266 -3.41 -13.54 -1.75
C GLY A 266 -4.47 -12.93 -0.82
N LEU A 267 -4.18 -11.78 -0.17
CA LEU A 267 -5.16 -11.01 0.58
C LEU A 267 -6.00 -10.16 -0.39
N VAL A 268 -6.79 -10.86 -1.18
CA VAL A 268 -7.70 -10.34 -2.21
C VAL A 268 -9.02 -11.11 -2.13
N PRO A 269 -10.11 -10.61 -2.74
CA PRO A 269 -11.40 -11.30 -2.71
C PRO A 269 -11.30 -12.76 -3.14
N GLY A 270 -11.89 -13.65 -2.33
CA GLY A 270 -12.09 -15.05 -2.69
C GLY A 270 -13.20 -15.21 -3.74
N GLU A 271 -13.51 -16.46 -4.05
CA GLU A 271 -14.60 -16.77 -5.01
C GLU A 271 -15.95 -16.20 -4.52
N GLY A 272 -16.58 -15.39 -5.37
CA GLY A 272 -17.79 -14.64 -5.04
C GLY A 272 -17.63 -13.55 -3.99
N GLY A 273 -16.39 -13.23 -3.61
CA GLY A 273 -16.05 -12.17 -2.66
C GLY A 273 -16.08 -10.77 -3.29
N ARG A 274 -16.02 -9.77 -2.43
CA ARG A 274 -16.08 -8.35 -2.77
C ARG A 274 -14.72 -7.70 -2.56
N ASP A 275 -14.30 -6.89 -3.51
CA ASP A 275 -13.19 -5.94 -3.32
C ASP A 275 -13.60 -4.80 -2.38
N VAL A 276 -12.68 -3.89 -2.07
CA VAL A 276 -12.94 -2.79 -1.13
C VAL A 276 -14.17 -1.98 -1.53
N GLU A 277 -14.36 -1.68 -2.83
CA GLU A 277 -15.54 -0.95 -3.29
C GLU A 277 -16.83 -1.73 -3.02
N GLY A 278 -16.86 -3.01 -3.37
CA GLY A 278 -17.99 -3.90 -3.08
C GLY A 278 -18.23 -4.14 -1.59
N ILE A 279 -17.17 -4.14 -0.75
CA ILE A 279 -17.30 -4.20 0.71
C ILE A 279 -17.99 -2.95 1.24
N LEU A 280 -17.58 -1.76 0.77
CA LEU A 280 -18.18 -0.48 1.18
C LEU A 280 -19.63 -0.35 0.70
N GLU A 281 -19.93 -0.79 -0.52
CA GLU A 281 -21.31 -0.87 -1.03
C GLU A 281 -22.17 -1.81 -0.19
N GLY A 282 -21.65 -3.00 0.12
CA GLY A 282 -22.33 -3.98 0.95
C GLY A 282 -22.54 -3.53 2.39
N ALA A 283 -21.59 -2.80 2.98
CA ALA A 283 -21.73 -2.22 4.31
C ALA A 283 -22.79 -1.11 4.32
N SER A 284 -22.82 -0.27 3.30
CA SER A 284 -23.81 0.81 3.15
C SER A 284 -25.23 0.26 2.94
N SER A 285 -25.38 -0.79 2.16
CA SER A 285 -26.70 -1.45 1.89
C SER A 285 -27.16 -2.38 3.03
N GLY A 286 -26.29 -2.75 3.97
CA GLY A 286 -26.59 -3.69 5.05
C GLY A 286 -26.43 -5.17 4.64
N GLU A 287 -25.73 -5.46 3.55
CA GLU A 287 -25.36 -6.82 3.14
C GLU A 287 -24.09 -7.31 3.85
N ILE A 288 -23.24 -6.39 4.30
CA ILE A 288 -22.08 -6.65 5.17
C ILE A 288 -22.40 -6.12 6.57
N ASP A 289 -22.36 -7.01 7.56
CA ASP A 289 -22.67 -6.70 8.96
C ASP A 289 -21.48 -6.30 9.79
N LEU A 290 -20.28 -6.71 9.39
CA LEU A 290 -19.03 -6.45 10.11
C LEU A 290 -17.88 -6.21 9.15
N VAL A 291 -17.09 -5.17 9.44
CA VAL A 291 -15.84 -4.85 8.74
C VAL A 291 -14.69 -4.72 9.73
N HIS A 292 -13.63 -5.51 9.55
CA HIS A 292 -12.38 -5.37 10.29
C HIS A 292 -11.38 -4.53 9.47
N LEU A 293 -10.98 -3.43 10.01
CA LEU A 293 -9.99 -2.51 9.44
C LEU A 293 -8.64 -2.74 10.12
N LEU A 294 -7.70 -3.40 9.45
CA LEU A 294 -6.32 -3.56 9.92
C LEU A 294 -5.49 -2.34 9.47
N GLY A 295 -5.55 -1.25 10.23
CA GLY A 295 -4.88 0.02 9.90
C GLY A 295 -5.36 0.65 8.60
N ALA A 296 -6.59 0.38 8.18
CA ALA A 296 -7.19 0.96 6.98
C ALA A 296 -7.94 2.24 7.36
N ASP A 297 -7.29 3.38 7.16
CA ASP A 297 -7.78 4.73 7.52
C ASP A 297 -8.10 5.61 6.30
N GLU A 298 -7.71 5.19 5.09
CA GLU A 298 -7.82 5.98 3.86
C GLU A 298 -9.07 5.63 3.04
N ILE A 299 -10.00 4.88 3.61
CA ILE A 299 -11.33 4.61 3.02
C ILE A 299 -12.36 5.64 3.51
N ASP A 300 -13.46 5.82 2.76
CA ASP A 300 -14.58 6.64 3.22
C ASP A 300 -15.37 5.94 4.33
N MET A 301 -15.12 6.31 5.58
CA MET A 301 -15.76 5.74 6.78
C MET A 301 -17.28 5.91 6.79
N ASN A 302 -17.84 6.90 6.09
CA ASN A 302 -19.28 7.11 6.02
C ASN A 302 -19.97 5.98 5.23
N ARG A 303 -19.26 5.33 4.31
CA ARG A 303 -19.78 4.21 3.53
C ARG A 303 -19.86 2.89 4.30
N LEU A 304 -19.33 2.84 5.51
CA LEU A 304 -19.47 1.67 6.40
C LEU A 304 -20.88 1.53 6.99
N GLY A 305 -21.75 2.52 6.80
CA GLY A 305 -23.16 2.48 7.17
C GLY A 305 -23.39 2.06 8.63
N LYS A 306 -24.18 1.00 8.83
CA LYS A 306 -24.47 0.40 10.16
C LYS A 306 -23.64 -0.82 10.47
N ALA A 307 -22.68 -1.20 9.62
CA ALA A 307 -21.81 -2.32 9.89
C ALA A 307 -21.05 -2.13 11.21
N PHE A 308 -20.87 -3.20 11.95
CA PHE A 308 -20.02 -3.21 13.13
C PHE A 308 -18.55 -3.12 12.68
N VAL A 309 -17.83 -2.15 13.20
CA VAL A 309 -16.45 -1.87 12.77
C VAL A 309 -15.46 -2.22 13.86
N ILE A 310 -14.55 -3.15 13.55
CA ILE A 310 -13.35 -3.39 14.34
C ILE A 310 -12.23 -2.57 13.70
N TYR A 311 -11.62 -1.68 14.45
CA TYR A 311 -10.40 -1.00 14.04
C TYR A 311 -9.20 -1.55 14.83
N GLN A 312 -8.28 -2.17 14.14
CA GLN A 312 -7.00 -2.61 14.70
C GLN A 312 -5.91 -1.75 14.10
N GLY A 313 -5.30 -0.88 14.90
CA GLY A 313 -4.34 0.08 14.38
C GLY A 313 -3.58 0.81 15.50
N THR A 314 -2.79 1.79 15.11
CA THR A 314 -1.77 2.41 15.99
C THR A 314 -2.15 3.80 16.47
N HIS A 315 -3.07 4.50 15.77
CA HIS A 315 -3.39 5.90 16.02
C HIS A 315 -4.90 6.14 16.08
N GLY A 316 -5.29 7.13 16.84
CA GLY A 316 -6.67 7.63 16.91
C GLY A 316 -6.99 8.53 15.72
N ASP A 317 -7.31 7.93 14.58
CA ASP A 317 -7.66 8.61 13.33
C ASP A 317 -9.05 8.17 12.84
N ALA A 318 -9.35 8.34 11.56
CA ALA A 318 -10.67 8.12 10.97
C ALA A 318 -11.26 6.74 11.29
N GLY A 319 -10.48 5.68 11.15
CA GLY A 319 -10.89 4.32 11.48
C GLY A 319 -11.23 4.14 12.96
N ALA A 320 -10.40 4.67 13.86
CA ALA A 320 -10.64 4.61 15.30
C ALA A 320 -11.91 5.37 15.70
N HIS A 321 -12.16 6.55 15.12
CA HIS A 321 -13.37 7.33 15.40
C HIS A 321 -14.64 6.61 14.96
N ARG A 322 -14.58 5.86 13.83
CA ARG A 322 -15.72 5.09 13.33
C ARG A 322 -15.95 3.78 14.07
N ALA A 323 -14.92 3.22 14.68
CA ALA A 323 -14.94 1.87 15.24
C ALA A 323 -15.97 1.66 16.35
N ASP A 324 -16.49 0.45 16.44
CA ASP A 324 -17.25 -0.07 17.58
C ASP A 324 -16.33 -0.75 18.60
N VAL A 325 -15.24 -1.36 18.12
CA VAL A 325 -14.15 -1.90 18.95
C VAL A 325 -12.83 -1.43 18.38
N ILE A 326 -11.93 -0.95 19.24
CA ILE A 326 -10.55 -0.60 18.89
C ILE A 326 -9.60 -1.60 19.55
N LEU A 327 -8.67 -2.14 18.75
CA LEU A 327 -7.59 -3.01 19.19
C LEU A 327 -6.25 -2.30 18.92
N PRO A 328 -5.51 -1.91 19.96
CA PRO A 328 -4.28 -1.13 19.81
C PRO A 328 -3.13 -1.99 19.24
N GLY A 329 -2.68 -1.67 18.04
CA GLY A 329 -1.60 -2.33 17.32
C GLY A 329 -0.24 -1.66 17.50
N ALA A 330 0.83 -2.34 17.06
CA ALA A 330 2.20 -1.84 17.07
C ALA A 330 2.54 -1.11 15.77
N ALA A 331 3.19 0.06 15.87
CA ALA A 331 3.72 0.79 14.72
C ALA A 331 4.95 0.08 14.12
N TYR A 332 5.39 0.52 12.93
CA TYR A 332 6.50 -0.13 12.20
C TYR A 332 7.84 -0.10 12.96
N THR A 333 8.05 0.84 13.87
CA THR A 333 9.24 0.93 14.76
C THR A 333 9.11 0.07 16.01
N GLU A 334 7.96 -0.54 16.27
CA GLU A 334 7.61 -1.21 17.54
C GLU A 334 7.46 -2.71 17.37
N LYS A 335 7.76 -3.26 16.21
CA LYS A 335 7.64 -4.68 15.89
C LYS A 335 8.77 -5.17 15.00
N ASP A 336 9.08 -6.46 15.10
CA ASP A 336 9.82 -7.18 14.07
C ASP A 336 8.85 -7.56 12.94
N ALA A 337 9.09 -7.11 11.72
CA ALA A 337 8.11 -7.24 10.65
C ALA A 337 8.77 -7.52 9.30
N THR A 338 8.03 -8.20 8.42
CA THR A 338 8.39 -8.44 7.02
C THR A 338 7.60 -7.51 6.13
N TRP A 339 8.29 -6.90 5.16
CA TRP A 339 7.75 -6.00 4.14
C TRP A 339 8.17 -6.50 2.76
N VAL A 340 7.37 -6.22 1.75
CA VAL A 340 7.74 -6.46 0.35
C VAL A 340 7.56 -5.15 -0.40
N ASN A 341 8.66 -4.62 -0.94
CA ASN A 341 8.63 -3.34 -1.63
C ASN A 341 8.05 -3.46 -3.06
N THR A 342 7.92 -2.33 -3.77
CA THR A 342 7.31 -2.27 -5.10
C THR A 342 7.98 -3.18 -6.14
N GLU A 343 9.29 -3.48 -6.00
CA GLU A 343 10.03 -4.39 -6.89
C GLU A 343 9.95 -5.87 -6.47
N GLY A 344 9.22 -6.20 -5.38
CA GLY A 344 9.10 -7.57 -4.89
C GLY A 344 10.24 -8.02 -3.98
N ARG A 345 11.07 -7.12 -3.48
CA ARG A 345 12.14 -7.39 -2.51
C ARG A 345 11.56 -7.57 -1.14
N VAL A 346 11.77 -8.73 -0.53
CA VAL A 346 11.38 -9.03 0.85
C VAL A 346 12.39 -8.42 1.80
N GLN A 347 11.94 -7.56 2.70
CA GLN A 347 12.79 -6.81 3.64
C GLN A 347 12.32 -7.01 5.08
N LEU A 348 13.27 -7.04 6.03
CA LEU A 348 12.99 -7.20 7.46
C LEU A 348 13.17 -5.88 8.21
N GLY A 349 12.10 -5.43 8.87
CA GLY A 349 12.16 -4.39 9.90
C GLY A 349 12.49 -5.00 11.26
N ARG A 350 13.29 -4.29 12.05
CA ARG A 350 13.63 -4.66 13.43
C ARG A 350 12.97 -3.69 14.40
N ARG A 351 12.47 -4.22 15.51
CA ARG A 351 11.89 -3.41 16.57
C ARG A 351 12.95 -2.49 17.19
N ALA A 352 12.69 -1.19 17.20
CA ALA A 352 13.54 -0.18 17.84
C ALA A 352 13.06 0.18 19.25
N VAL A 353 11.74 0.21 19.48
CA VAL A 353 11.11 0.52 20.78
C VAL A 353 9.93 -0.43 21.01
N PHE A 354 9.46 -0.53 22.23
CA PHE A 354 8.24 -1.28 22.54
C PHE A 354 6.98 -0.47 22.25
N PRO A 355 5.86 -1.13 21.89
CA PRO A 355 4.58 -0.45 21.73
C PRO A 355 4.08 0.13 23.06
N PRO A 356 3.29 1.22 23.06
CA PRO A 356 2.82 1.89 24.26
C PRO A 356 1.73 1.08 24.98
N GLY A 357 1.69 1.19 26.30
CA GLY A 357 0.61 0.65 27.13
C GLY A 357 0.38 -0.85 26.95
N SER A 358 -0.85 -1.20 26.65
CA SER A 358 -1.26 -2.58 26.38
C SER A 358 -1.26 -2.96 24.88
N ALA A 359 -0.78 -2.08 23.97
CA ALA A 359 -0.69 -2.36 22.55
C ALA A 359 0.20 -3.58 22.27
N ARG A 360 -0.13 -4.34 21.21
CA ARG A 360 0.54 -5.59 20.84
C ARG A 360 0.79 -5.64 19.34
N GLU A 361 1.67 -6.55 18.91
CA GLU A 361 1.86 -6.86 17.50
C GLU A 361 0.56 -7.41 16.88
N ASP A 362 0.20 -6.94 15.70
CA ASP A 362 -1.10 -7.19 15.10
C ASP A 362 -1.39 -8.67 14.89
N TRP A 363 -0.40 -9.45 14.44
CA TRP A 363 -0.55 -10.90 14.26
C TRP A 363 -0.89 -11.62 15.58
N ALA A 364 -0.30 -11.16 16.70
CA ALA A 364 -0.56 -11.74 18.02
C ALA A 364 -1.97 -11.40 18.53
N ILE A 365 -2.48 -10.20 18.24
CA ILE A 365 -3.87 -9.81 18.51
C ILE A 365 -4.83 -10.73 17.75
N LEU A 366 -4.59 -10.93 16.45
CA LEU A 366 -5.41 -11.80 15.61
C LEU A 366 -5.35 -13.25 16.05
N ARG A 367 -4.15 -13.74 16.44
CA ARG A 367 -3.99 -15.09 17.00
C ARG A 367 -4.78 -15.26 18.31
N ALA A 368 -4.74 -14.29 19.21
CA ALA A 368 -5.50 -14.34 20.46
C ALA A 368 -7.01 -14.29 20.18
N LEU A 369 -7.47 -13.37 19.34
CA LEU A 369 -8.87 -13.27 18.93
C LEU A 369 -9.37 -14.58 18.29
N SER A 370 -8.56 -15.22 17.45
CA SER A 370 -8.92 -16.50 16.81
C SER A 370 -9.24 -17.61 17.82
N GLY A 371 -8.51 -17.64 18.95
CA GLY A 371 -8.78 -18.56 20.04
C GLY A 371 -10.13 -18.32 20.70
N VAL A 372 -10.47 -17.03 20.97
CA VAL A 372 -11.77 -16.65 21.53
C VAL A 372 -12.93 -17.00 20.59
N LEU A 373 -12.72 -16.91 19.28
CA LEU A 373 -13.70 -17.23 18.26
C LEU A 373 -13.79 -18.75 17.96
N GLY A 374 -13.00 -19.60 18.63
CA GLY A 374 -12.96 -21.04 18.38
C GLY A 374 -12.39 -21.42 17.01
N LYS A 375 -11.60 -20.53 16.41
CA LYS A 375 -10.93 -20.66 15.11
C LYS A 375 -9.41 -20.50 15.25
N THR A 376 -8.83 -21.10 16.26
CA THR A 376 -7.44 -20.96 16.67
C THR A 376 -6.45 -21.10 15.51
N LEU A 377 -5.72 -20.04 15.19
CA LEU A 377 -4.69 -20.05 14.15
C LEU A 377 -3.49 -20.92 14.58
N PRO A 378 -2.84 -21.64 13.65
CA PRO A 378 -1.88 -22.70 13.96
C PRO A 378 -0.45 -22.19 14.21
N TYR A 379 -0.28 -21.00 14.78
CA TYR A 379 1.02 -20.42 15.08
C TYR A 379 0.99 -19.58 16.37
N ASP A 380 1.96 -19.83 17.26
CA ASP A 380 2.05 -19.20 18.58
C ASP A 380 3.21 -18.22 18.72
N ASP A 381 4.08 -18.13 17.71
CA ASP A 381 5.20 -17.20 17.67
C ASP A 381 5.45 -16.66 16.25
N LEU A 382 6.30 -15.64 16.15
CA LEU A 382 6.62 -14.96 14.89
C LEU A 382 7.30 -15.89 13.87
N ALA A 383 8.11 -16.85 14.33
CA ALA A 383 8.78 -17.78 13.44
C ALA A 383 7.79 -18.74 12.77
N ALA A 384 6.78 -19.19 13.51
CA ALA A 384 5.70 -20.02 12.98
C ALA A 384 4.81 -19.26 11.97
N VAL A 385 4.49 -17.96 12.23
CA VAL A 385 3.80 -17.12 11.24
C VAL A 385 4.60 -17.01 9.95
N ARG A 386 5.90 -16.73 10.05
CA ARG A 386 6.81 -16.62 8.90
C ARG A 386 6.93 -17.95 8.14
N ALA A 387 6.99 -19.07 8.84
CA ALA A 387 6.97 -20.38 8.20
C ALA A 387 5.66 -20.61 7.41
N ALA A 388 4.51 -20.20 7.96
CA ALA A 388 3.24 -20.25 7.26
C ALA A 388 3.20 -19.32 6.03
N MET A 389 3.79 -18.11 6.13
CA MET A 389 3.96 -17.21 4.97
C MET A 389 4.82 -17.84 3.87
N GLN A 390 5.94 -18.47 4.24
CA GLN A 390 6.85 -19.15 3.30
C GLN A 390 6.21 -20.38 2.64
N ALA A 391 5.32 -21.07 3.35
CA ALA A 391 4.54 -22.16 2.77
C ALA A 391 3.54 -21.68 1.71
N ASP A 392 2.88 -20.54 1.94
CA ASP A 392 1.95 -19.95 0.97
C ASP A 392 2.69 -19.32 -0.22
N ALA A 393 3.83 -18.66 0.06
CA ALA A 393 4.59 -17.88 -0.92
C ALA A 393 6.10 -18.07 -0.66
N PRO A 394 6.76 -19.04 -1.31
CA PRO A 394 8.15 -19.45 -1.01
C PRO A 394 9.20 -18.33 -1.10
N HIS A 395 8.96 -17.29 -1.90
CA HIS A 395 9.88 -16.15 -2.03
C HIS A 395 10.06 -15.35 -0.72
N PHE A 396 9.15 -15.47 0.25
CA PHE A 396 9.34 -14.89 1.59
C PHE A 396 10.53 -15.49 2.35
N ALA A 397 11.07 -16.63 1.91
CA ALA A 397 12.27 -17.22 2.50
C ALA A 397 13.57 -16.48 2.10
N VAL A 398 13.54 -15.68 1.03
CA VAL A 398 14.69 -14.97 0.48
C VAL A 398 14.56 -13.49 0.76
N THR A 399 15.43 -12.96 1.63
CA THR A 399 15.41 -11.54 2.02
C THR A 399 16.50 -10.74 1.32
N ASP A 400 16.21 -9.45 1.08
CA ASP A 400 17.10 -8.46 0.44
C ASP A 400 17.52 -8.77 -1.00
N ILE A 401 16.88 -9.75 -1.64
CA ILE A 401 17.09 -10.13 -3.04
C ILE A 401 15.73 -10.04 -3.76
N VAL A 402 15.73 -9.46 -4.96
CA VAL A 402 14.53 -9.47 -5.82
C VAL A 402 14.42 -10.83 -6.47
N THR A 403 13.27 -11.48 -6.30
CA THR A 403 12.90 -12.67 -7.05
C THR A 403 12.11 -12.24 -8.29
N PRO A 404 12.67 -12.31 -9.50
CA PRO A 404 11.97 -11.91 -10.71
C PRO A 404 10.65 -12.66 -10.87
N ALA A 405 9.67 -12.00 -11.49
CA ALA A 405 8.44 -12.68 -11.88
C ALA A 405 8.75 -13.69 -13.00
N SER A 406 8.25 -14.91 -12.86
CA SER A 406 8.49 -15.99 -13.82
C SER A 406 7.72 -15.80 -15.13
N GLU A 407 6.54 -15.16 -15.06
CA GLU A 407 5.64 -15.03 -16.19
C GLU A 407 4.89 -13.70 -16.18
N MET A 408 4.63 -13.20 -17.38
CA MET A 408 3.74 -12.06 -17.60
C MET A 408 2.36 -12.57 -18.04
N PRO A 409 1.29 -12.27 -17.30
CA PRO A 409 -0.03 -12.81 -17.59
C PRO A 409 -0.63 -12.26 -18.89
N SER A 410 -1.60 -12.96 -19.42
CA SER A 410 -2.53 -12.38 -20.42
C SER A 410 -3.68 -11.76 -19.64
N LEU A 411 -3.81 -10.43 -19.73
CA LEU A 411 -4.87 -9.69 -19.06
C LEU A 411 -6.06 -9.48 -20.00
N PRO A 412 -7.30 -9.63 -19.54
CA PRO A 412 -8.46 -9.34 -20.35
C PRO A 412 -8.53 -7.84 -20.65
N GLY A 413 -8.65 -7.49 -21.92
CA GLY A 413 -8.90 -6.11 -22.34
C GLY A 413 -10.30 -5.64 -21.90
N GLY A 414 -10.54 -4.32 -21.99
CA GLY A 414 -11.80 -3.72 -21.62
C GLY A 414 -12.00 -2.35 -22.26
N ALA A 415 -13.14 -1.74 -22.00
CA ALA A 415 -13.41 -0.36 -22.41
C ALA A 415 -12.61 0.61 -21.50
N LEU A 416 -11.97 1.58 -22.15
CA LEU A 416 -11.28 2.67 -21.48
C LEU A 416 -12.21 3.87 -21.31
N ASP A 417 -12.32 4.40 -20.11
CA ASP A 417 -13.04 5.62 -19.82
C ASP A 417 -12.25 6.83 -20.35
N ALA A 418 -12.94 7.84 -20.90
CA ALA A 418 -12.32 9.04 -21.44
C ALA A 418 -11.84 10.03 -20.35
N ALA A 419 -12.25 9.86 -19.10
CA ALA A 419 -11.86 10.75 -18.00
C ALA A 419 -10.33 10.76 -17.80
N PRO A 420 -9.73 11.92 -17.52
CA PRO A 420 -8.30 12.02 -17.30
C PRO A 420 -7.87 11.24 -16.05
N PHE A 421 -6.60 10.86 -15.99
CA PHE A 421 -5.99 10.33 -14.78
C PHE A 421 -5.89 11.41 -13.72
N GLU A 422 -6.13 11.04 -12.47
CA GLU A 422 -5.93 11.89 -11.31
C GLU A 422 -4.69 11.46 -10.52
N THR A 423 -4.10 12.39 -9.76
CA THR A 423 -3.03 12.02 -8.84
C THR A 423 -3.60 11.29 -7.61
N PRO A 424 -3.10 10.09 -7.28
CA PRO A 424 -3.58 9.35 -6.12
C PRO A 424 -3.12 9.98 -4.79
N VAL A 425 -2.00 10.71 -4.81
CA VAL A 425 -1.44 11.40 -3.65
C VAL A 425 -1.70 12.90 -3.75
N ARG A 426 -2.80 13.36 -3.14
CA ARG A 426 -3.18 14.78 -3.12
C ARG A 426 -2.26 15.59 -2.22
N ASP A 427 -2.01 15.10 -1.01
CA ASP A 427 -1.09 15.70 -0.05
C ASP A 427 0.01 14.70 0.34
N PHE A 428 1.23 15.00 -0.08
CA PHE A 428 2.41 14.16 0.18
C PHE A 428 2.67 13.95 1.67
N PHE A 429 2.38 14.96 2.49
CA PHE A 429 2.70 14.97 3.91
C PHE A 429 1.66 14.27 4.79
N MET A 430 0.44 14.01 4.28
CA MET A 430 -0.70 13.55 5.09
C MET A 430 -1.27 12.19 4.64
N THR A 431 -0.41 11.30 4.13
CA THR A 431 -0.84 10.06 3.44
C THR A 431 -1.21 8.90 4.36
N ASN A 432 -0.97 8.98 5.66
CA ASN A 432 -1.25 7.88 6.59
C ASN A 432 -1.45 8.39 8.03
N PRO A 433 -1.97 7.58 8.98
CA PRO A 433 -2.28 8.05 10.33
C PRO A 433 -1.07 8.58 11.11
N ILE A 434 0.12 8.01 10.92
CA ILE A 434 1.35 8.50 11.57
C ILE A 434 1.70 9.89 11.06
N ALA A 435 1.60 10.10 9.75
CA ALA A 435 1.87 11.39 9.13
C ALA A 435 0.85 12.45 9.55
N ARG A 436 -0.44 12.08 9.65
CA ARG A 436 -1.51 12.99 10.12
C ARG A 436 -1.38 13.34 11.61
N ALA A 437 -0.74 12.48 12.41
CA ALA A 437 -0.43 12.75 13.81
C ALA A 437 0.86 13.57 14.02
N SER A 438 1.63 13.83 12.96
CA SER A 438 2.89 14.58 12.99
C SER A 438 2.65 16.10 12.88
N ALA A 439 3.12 16.86 13.85
CA ALA A 439 3.10 18.31 13.79
C ALA A 439 3.97 18.87 12.66
N VAL A 440 5.14 18.25 12.43
CA VAL A 440 6.04 18.62 11.34
C VAL A 440 5.39 18.41 9.97
N MET A 441 4.71 17.28 9.77
CA MET A 441 4.01 17.00 8.51
C MET A 441 2.84 17.97 8.29
N ALA A 442 2.10 18.29 9.33
CA ALA A 442 1.01 19.26 9.26
C ALA A 442 1.50 20.67 8.89
N GLU A 443 2.63 21.12 9.45
CA GLU A 443 3.26 22.40 9.10
C GLU A 443 3.72 22.42 7.65
N CYS A 444 4.37 21.35 7.17
CA CYS A 444 4.80 21.23 5.78
C CYS A 444 3.61 21.24 4.80
N SER A 445 2.53 20.53 5.13
CA SER A 445 1.28 20.53 4.34
C SER A 445 0.69 21.94 4.24
N ALA A 446 0.54 22.65 5.37
CA ALA A 446 0.03 24.02 5.41
C ALA A 446 0.91 25.00 4.61
N GLY A 447 2.22 24.91 4.75
CA GLY A 447 3.19 25.73 3.99
C GLY A 447 3.07 25.52 2.48
N ARG A 448 2.94 24.27 2.04
CA ARG A 448 2.74 23.95 0.61
C ARG A 448 1.41 24.47 0.08
N ALA A 449 0.35 24.34 0.84
CA ALA A 449 -0.98 24.86 0.47
C ALA A 449 -0.96 26.40 0.35
N ALA A 450 -0.24 27.10 1.23
CA ALA A 450 -0.07 28.55 1.16
C ALA A 450 0.72 28.97 -0.10
N ALA A 451 1.83 28.28 -0.40
CA ALA A 451 2.64 28.55 -1.61
C ALA A 451 1.83 28.34 -2.90
N ALA A 452 1.03 27.28 -2.97
CA ALA A 452 0.17 27.01 -4.14
C ALA A 452 -0.91 28.10 -4.35
N ARG A 453 -1.45 28.67 -3.27
CA ARG A 453 -2.40 29.80 -3.36
C ARG A 453 -1.76 31.09 -3.88
N ILE A 454 -0.52 31.36 -3.50
CA ILE A 454 0.23 32.52 -4.01
C ILE A 454 0.47 32.37 -5.52
N GLN A 455 0.95 31.21 -5.96
CA GLN A 455 1.19 30.91 -7.39
C GLN A 455 -0.09 30.99 -8.24
N ALA A 456 -1.24 30.66 -7.68
CA ALA A 456 -2.52 30.71 -8.39
C ALA A 456 -3.11 32.15 -8.45
N ALA A 457 -2.58 33.06 -7.64
CA ALA A 457 -3.01 34.47 -7.60
C ALA A 457 -2.13 35.39 -8.46
N GLU A 458 -0.96 34.94 -8.89
CA GLU A 458 -0.06 35.58 -9.88
C GLU A 458 -0.44 35.16 -11.32
#